data_27739a53de9ea5f9067a614f0e67023e
#
_entry.id   27739a53de9ea5f9067a614f0e67023e
#
_cell.length_a   1.000
_cell.length_b   1.000
_cell.length_c   1.000
_cell.angle_alpha   90.00
_cell.angle_beta   90.00
_cell.angle_gamma   90.00
#
_symmetry.space_group_name_H-M   'P 1'
#
loop_
_entity.id
_entity.type
_entity.pdbx_description
1 polymer ?
#
loop_
_entity_poly.entity_id
_entity_poly.type
_entity_poly.pdbx_seq_one_letter_code
_entity_poly.pdbx_strand_id
1 'polypeptide(L)'
;MLSRREFIKRSTLAAGGVLIASSSFGNFSIGKKPKVIIIGAGFAGLSAAYYLYKKNIEFIILEARNRIGGRVFSHTIDPQENLVIELGAEWVGNSHTRLQNLCNEFGLELQNNQFESHLIYKGKYYKNNEWSYSDEWKKKFESIIKGYEKLTKADKIKLDKIDWWRFLVNNGCEGRDLELRELLDSTDFGETIRSVSAFAALAEYAESSEKNEMDLKIKGGNSQLANAIAEKIGMDKIKLQHKVKRVKQDSKGGVEVFCESGESFKADRIICTVPTFSARRIKWEPGLPADQVDAMNELQYARINKNPLLFKERFWKDESFDMVTDQTPHYFYHATKNQPSVKGVLISYTIGEKAAVVANQSDEWKAEMIQQTLQPHFGDVKSLLEKQANYYWGDDEFSRGAYAIYGKGQWFRLGPILRRSHIHTHFAGEHLADWQGFMEGAINTGEFAAAKI
;
A
#
# COMPACT_ATOMS: atom_id res chain seq x y z
N MET A 1 17.35 11.01 10.51
CA MET A 1 16.41 10.59 9.47
C MET A 1 16.23 11.76 8.53
N LEU A 2 16.42 11.54 7.25
CA LEU A 2 16.24 12.55 6.22
C LEU A 2 14.74 12.78 6.03
N SER A 3 14.32 14.00 5.72
CA SER A 3 12.96 14.27 5.30
C SER A 3 12.69 13.55 3.97
N ARG A 4 11.44 13.30 3.62
CA ARG A 4 11.00 12.73 2.35
C ARG A 4 11.65 13.45 1.15
N ARG A 5 11.72 14.78 1.20
CA ARG A 5 12.41 15.63 0.22
C ARG A 5 13.93 15.39 0.14
N GLU A 6 14.58 15.15 1.26
CA GLU A 6 16.02 14.87 1.30
C GLU A 6 16.34 13.45 0.82
N PHE A 7 15.47 12.49 1.07
CA PHE A 7 15.59 11.13 0.54
C PHE A 7 15.46 11.12 -0.99
N ILE A 8 14.45 11.81 -1.54
CA ILE A 8 14.25 11.96 -3.00
C ILE A 8 15.44 12.69 -3.63
N LYS A 9 15.92 13.79 -3.05
CA LYS A 9 17.10 14.53 -3.56
C LYS A 9 18.38 13.69 -3.54
N ARG A 10 18.58 12.82 -2.56
CA ARG A 10 19.77 11.95 -2.50
C ARG A 10 19.66 10.74 -3.43
N SER A 11 18.45 10.25 -3.69
CA SER A 11 18.23 9.19 -4.69
C SER A 11 18.47 9.67 -6.12
N THR A 12 18.15 10.93 -6.43
CA THR A 12 18.44 11.57 -7.73
C THR A 12 19.91 11.96 -7.90
N LEU A 13 20.62 12.28 -6.82
CA LEU A 13 22.06 12.60 -6.86
C LEU A 13 22.96 11.36 -7.02
N ALA A 14 22.48 10.17 -6.65
CA ALA A 14 23.20 8.92 -6.88
C ALA A 14 23.19 8.45 -8.36
N ALA A 15 22.36 9.06 -9.21
CA ALA A 15 22.26 8.74 -10.63
C ALA A 15 23.08 9.66 -11.55
N GLY A 16 23.70 10.72 -11.03
CA GLY A 16 24.47 11.67 -11.84
C GLY A 16 25.70 12.18 -11.11
N GLY A 17 26.85 11.56 -11.31
CA GLY A 17 28.10 12.15 -10.86
C GLY A 17 29.25 11.15 -10.61
N VAL A 18 29.73 10.49 -11.66
CA VAL A 18 31.09 9.92 -11.61
C VAL A 18 32.04 10.99 -12.09
N LEU A 19 32.65 11.72 -11.18
CA LEU A 19 33.88 12.48 -11.42
C LEU A 19 35.06 11.52 -11.36
N ILE A 20 35.72 11.37 -12.50
CA ILE A 20 36.93 10.60 -12.70
C ILE A 20 38.08 11.32 -11.95
N ALA A 21 38.50 10.76 -10.84
CA ALA A 21 39.81 11.06 -10.29
C ALA A 21 40.76 9.91 -10.66
N SER A 22 41.63 10.19 -11.61
CA SER A 22 42.72 9.30 -11.99
C SER A 22 43.78 9.23 -10.87
N SER A 23 43.91 8.09 -10.19
CA SER A 23 45.16 7.70 -9.53
C SER A 23 45.18 6.19 -9.27
N SER A 24 46.24 5.57 -9.77
CA SER A 24 46.83 4.26 -9.47
C SER A 24 45.95 3.02 -9.65
N PHE A 25 46.25 2.29 -10.74
CA PHE A 25 45.87 0.91 -10.97
C PHE A 25 46.45 0.00 -9.88
N GLY A 26 45.70 -0.23 -8.81
CA GLY A 26 45.85 -1.42 -8.02
C GLY A 26 44.96 -2.51 -8.68
N ASN A 27 45.51 -3.73 -8.83
CA ASN A 27 44.76 -4.87 -9.28
C ASN A 27 43.55 -5.13 -8.34
N PHE A 28 42.39 -4.55 -8.64
CA PHE A 28 41.16 -4.98 -8.01
C PHE A 28 40.80 -6.35 -8.60
N SER A 29 40.99 -7.40 -7.81
CA SER A 29 40.31 -8.67 -8.04
C SER A 29 38.84 -8.37 -8.19
N ILE A 30 38.27 -8.62 -9.38
CA ILE A 30 36.82 -8.54 -9.63
C ILE A 30 36.21 -9.65 -8.80
N GLY A 31 35.85 -9.37 -7.55
CA GLY A 31 35.16 -10.31 -6.67
C GLY A 31 33.88 -10.81 -7.37
N LYS A 32 33.63 -12.10 -7.27
CA LYS A 32 32.39 -12.70 -7.79
C LYS A 32 31.20 -11.94 -7.23
N LYS A 33 30.30 -11.46 -8.13
CA LYS A 33 29.07 -10.79 -7.71
C LYS A 33 28.24 -11.75 -6.85
N PRO A 34 27.61 -11.25 -5.77
CA PRO A 34 26.82 -12.11 -4.89
C PRO A 34 25.59 -12.66 -5.60
N LYS A 35 25.17 -13.85 -5.20
CA LYS A 35 23.86 -14.43 -5.53
C LYS A 35 22.85 -14.01 -4.47
N VAL A 36 21.62 -13.67 -4.88
CA VAL A 36 20.58 -13.12 -3.99
C VAL A 36 19.31 -13.94 -4.03
N ILE A 37 18.76 -14.28 -2.87
CA ILE A 37 17.38 -14.76 -2.76
C ILE A 37 16.49 -13.61 -2.33
N ILE A 38 15.41 -13.39 -3.08
CA ILE A 38 14.35 -12.44 -2.74
C ILE A 38 13.15 -13.23 -2.24
N ILE A 39 12.66 -12.92 -1.03
CA ILE A 39 11.49 -13.57 -0.45
C ILE A 39 10.29 -12.66 -0.64
N GLY A 40 9.35 -13.05 -1.52
CA GLY A 40 8.16 -12.32 -1.92
C GLY A 40 8.27 -11.66 -3.28
N ALA A 41 7.23 -11.85 -4.13
CA ALA A 41 7.08 -11.25 -5.46
C ALA A 41 6.03 -10.11 -5.48
N GLY A 42 5.90 -9.35 -4.38
CA GLY A 42 5.20 -8.07 -4.34
C GLY A 42 6.04 -6.95 -4.98
N PHE A 43 5.52 -5.73 -5.06
CA PHE A 43 6.24 -4.61 -5.68
C PHE A 43 7.64 -4.37 -5.10
N ALA A 44 7.82 -4.56 -3.78
CA ALA A 44 9.14 -4.44 -3.17
C ALA A 44 10.12 -5.50 -3.68
N GLY A 45 9.68 -6.76 -3.81
CA GLY A 45 10.53 -7.85 -4.32
C GLY A 45 10.81 -7.72 -5.81
N LEU A 46 9.80 -7.38 -6.60
CA LEU A 46 9.94 -7.19 -8.04
C LEU A 46 10.85 -6.00 -8.38
N SER A 47 10.71 -4.87 -7.67
CA SER A 47 11.59 -3.71 -7.88
C SER A 47 13.03 -3.98 -7.42
N ALA A 48 13.22 -4.70 -6.32
CA ALA A 48 14.54 -5.19 -5.91
C ALA A 48 15.18 -6.07 -6.99
N ALA A 49 14.41 -7.04 -7.51
CA ALA A 49 14.86 -7.93 -8.58
C ALA A 49 15.22 -7.15 -9.86
N TYR A 50 14.40 -6.17 -10.23
CA TYR A 50 14.66 -5.34 -11.39
C TYR A 50 15.93 -4.48 -11.22
N TYR A 51 16.16 -3.95 -10.04
CA TYR A 51 17.42 -3.27 -9.72
C TYR A 51 18.62 -4.20 -9.89
N LEU A 52 18.58 -5.41 -9.32
CA LEU A 52 19.65 -6.42 -9.43
C LEU A 52 19.86 -6.86 -10.88
N TYR A 53 18.76 -7.03 -11.64
CA TYR A 53 18.80 -7.33 -13.08
C TYR A 53 19.60 -6.28 -13.87
N LYS A 54 19.30 -4.98 -13.64
CA LYS A 54 20.05 -3.88 -14.28
C LYS A 54 21.53 -3.84 -13.90
N LYS A 55 21.87 -4.40 -12.74
CA LYS A 55 23.28 -4.51 -12.24
C LYS A 55 23.97 -5.83 -12.64
N ASN A 56 23.28 -6.70 -13.38
CA ASN A 56 23.75 -8.05 -13.72
C ASN A 56 24.17 -8.86 -12.48
N ILE A 57 23.37 -8.79 -11.40
CA ILE A 57 23.53 -9.58 -10.17
C ILE A 57 22.54 -10.76 -10.26
N GLU A 58 23.04 -11.98 -9.99
CA GLU A 58 22.23 -13.19 -10.01
C GLU A 58 21.23 -13.21 -8.85
N PHE A 59 19.97 -13.54 -9.14
CA PHE A 59 18.92 -13.65 -8.13
C PHE A 59 17.86 -14.68 -8.49
N ILE A 60 17.10 -15.08 -7.47
CA ILE A 60 15.86 -15.86 -7.56
C ILE A 60 14.83 -15.27 -6.61
N ILE A 61 13.57 -15.28 -7.02
CA ILE A 61 12.43 -14.84 -6.20
C ILE A 61 11.64 -16.07 -5.75
N LEU A 62 11.35 -16.15 -4.45
CA LEU A 62 10.50 -17.18 -3.86
C LEU A 62 9.19 -16.52 -3.41
N GLU A 63 8.08 -16.88 -4.06
CA GLU A 63 6.75 -16.34 -3.80
C GLU A 63 5.83 -17.46 -3.25
N ALA A 64 5.16 -17.16 -2.16
CA ALA A 64 4.29 -18.13 -1.50
C ALA A 64 2.97 -18.37 -2.25
N ARG A 65 2.46 -17.36 -2.95
CA ARG A 65 1.22 -17.44 -3.73
C ARG A 65 1.44 -18.12 -5.09
N ASN A 66 0.34 -18.42 -5.75
CA ASN A 66 0.31 -18.83 -7.17
C ASN A 66 0.32 -17.64 -8.14
N ARG A 67 0.50 -16.40 -7.63
CA ARG A 67 0.56 -15.15 -8.41
C ARG A 67 1.60 -14.19 -7.85
N ILE A 68 2.06 -13.29 -8.70
CA ILE A 68 2.89 -12.14 -8.33
C ILE A 68 2.04 -10.93 -7.90
N GLY A 69 2.67 -9.80 -7.56
CA GLY A 69 2.03 -8.53 -7.22
C GLY A 69 1.75 -8.33 -5.72
N GLY A 70 1.64 -9.42 -4.95
CA GLY A 70 1.36 -9.33 -3.52
C GLY A 70 0.01 -8.66 -3.22
N ARG A 71 0.04 -7.48 -2.56
CA ARG A 71 -1.15 -6.67 -2.26
C ARG A 71 -1.61 -5.74 -3.40
N VAL A 72 -0.95 -5.78 -4.55
CA VAL A 72 -1.48 -5.28 -5.82
C VAL A 72 -2.17 -6.44 -6.52
N PHE A 73 -3.45 -6.31 -6.80
CA PHE A 73 -4.26 -7.40 -7.33
C PHE A 73 -5.41 -6.87 -8.19
N SER A 74 -5.18 -6.82 -9.50
CA SER A 74 -6.21 -6.55 -10.49
C SER A 74 -6.99 -7.84 -10.80
N HIS A 75 -8.30 -7.73 -10.94
CA HIS A 75 -9.22 -8.85 -11.18
C HIS A 75 -10.20 -8.51 -12.30
N THR A 76 -10.33 -9.40 -13.28
CA THR A 76 -11.35 -9.29 -14.34
C THR A 76 -12.68 -9.81 -13.78
N ILE A 77 -13.58 -8.91 -13.42
CA ILE A 77 -14.88 -9.25 -12.83
C ILE A 77 -15.90 -9.69 -13.88
N ASP A 78 -15.82 -9.10 -15.07
CA ASP A 78 -16.63 -9.49 -16.24
C ASP A 78 -15.69 -9.71 -17.44
N PRO A 79 -15.38 -10.98 -17.78
CA PRO A 79 -14.54 -11.30 -18.93
C PRO A 79 -15.20 -10.96 -20.29
N GLN A 80 -16.53 -10.92 -20.39
CA GLN A 80 -17.22 -10.62 -21.65
C GLN A 80 -17.09 -9.15 -22.01
N GLU A 81 -17.23 -8.28 -21.03
CA GLU A 81 -17.08 -6.83 -21.16
C GLU A 81 -15.64 -6.36 -20.88
N ASN A 82 -14.73 -7.29 -20.55
CA ASN A 82 -13.35 -7.02 -20.16
C ASN A 82 -13.21 -5.98 -19.04
N LEU A 83 -14.13 -6.03 -18.06
CA LEU A 83 -14.11 -5.11 -16.93
C LEU A 83 -13.11 -5.55 -15.86
N VAL A 84 -12.15 -4.68 -15.59
CA VAL A 84 -11.06 -4.90 -14.63
C VAL A 84 -11.22 -3.98 -13.43
N ILE A 85 -11.10 -4.55 -12.24
CA ILE A 85 -11.15 -3.85 -10.95
C ILE A 85 -9.91 -4.15 -10.12
N GLU A 86 -9.64 -3.33 -9.11
CA GLU A 86 -8.59 -3.57 -8.14
C GLU A 86 -9.15 -4.16 -6.83
N LEU A 87 -8.80 -5.41 -6.54
CA LEU A 87 -9.06 -5.99 -5.22
C LEU A 87 -7.97 -5.59 -4.20
N GLY A 88 -6.83 -5.12 -4.69
CA GLY A 88 -5.70 -4.59 -3.91
C GLY A 88 -5.55 -3.07 -4.01
N ALA A 89 -4.30 -2.62 -4.09
CA ALA A 89 -3.94 -1.22 -4.22
C ALA A 89 -4.53 -0.61 -5.49
N GLU A 90 -5.18 0.54 -5.35
CA GLU A 90 -5.97 1.17 -6.41
C GLU A 90 -5.28 2.43 -6.95
N TRP A 91 -4.94 3.35 -6.07
CA TRP A 91 -4.58 4.71 -6.44
C TRP A 91 -3.08 4.93 -6.58
N VAL A 92 -2.72 5.76 -7.57
CA VAL A 92 -1.36 6.25 -7.80
C VAL A 92 -1.35 7.76 -7.62
N GLY A 93 -0.51 8.26 -6.74
CA GLY A 93 -0.36 9.68 -6.48
C GLY A 93 0.54 10.38 -7.49
N ASN A 94 0.33 11.68 -7.67
CA ASN A 94 1.21 12.52 -8.47
C ASN A 94 2.64 12.61 -7.89
N SER A 95 2.77 12.41 -6.58
CA SER A 95 4.05 12.33 -5.88
C SER A 95 4.73 10.96 -5.98
N HIS A 96 4.07 9.92 -6.54
CA HIS A 96 4.62 8.58 -6.71
C HIS A 96 5.60 8.50 -7.89
N THR A 97 6.69 9.28 -7.79
CA THR A 97 7.63 9.53 -8.88
C THR A 97 8.27 8.24 -9.41
N ARG A 98 8.66 7.32 -8.52
CA ARG A 98 9.34 6.10 -8.96
C ARG A 98 8.40 5.15 -9.67
N LEU A 99 7.17 5.00 -9.18
CA LEU A 99 6.13 4.20 -9.82
C LEU A 99 5.83 4.75 -11.22
N GLN A 100 5.60 6.07 -11.34
CA GLN A 100 5.33 6.72 -12.62
C GLN A 100 6.49 6.54 -13.61
N ASN A 101 7.74 6.66 -13.14
CA ASN A 101 8.92 6.42 -13.98
C ASN A 101 8.98 4.97 -14.47
N LEU A 102 8.61 3.99 -13.63
CA LEU A 102 8.51 2.59 -14.06
C LEU A 102 7.38 2.40 -15.07
N CYS A 103 6.22 3.00 -14.88
CA CYS A 103 5.15 2.97 -15.88
C CYS A 103 5.64 3.49 -17.23
N ASN A 104 6.32 4.64 -17.26
CA ASN A 104 6.90 5.21 -18.47
C ASN A 104 7.97 4.28 -19.08
N GLU A 105 8.86 3.68 -18.26
CA GLU A 105 9.92 2.76 -18.70
C GLU A 105 9.34 1.50 -19.37
N PHE A 106 8.17 1.04 -18.90
CA PHE A 106 7.47 -0.13 -19.44
C PHE A 106 6.34 0.21 -20.42
N GLY A 107 6.16 1.47 -20.79
CA GLY A 107 5.13 1.89 -21.74
C GLY A 107 3.69 1.73 -21.23
N LEU A 108 3.49 1.79 -19.91
CA LEU A 108 2.18 1.67 -19.26
C LEU A 108 1.54 3.07 -19.14
N GLU A 109 0.29 3.17 -19.60
CA GLU A 109 -0.48 4.41 -19.55
C GLU A 109 -1.10 4.60 -18.16
N LEU A 110 -0.92 5.79 -17.58
CA LEU A 110 -1.64 6.24 -16.39
C LEU A 110 -2.89 7.00 -16.83
N GLN A 111 -4.04 6.66 -16.27
CA GLN A 111 -5.30 7.34 -16.52
C GLN A 111 -5.79 8.07 -15.27
N ASN A 112 -6.61 9.11 -15.48
CA ASN A 112 -7.29 9.82 -14.41
C ASN A 112 -8.24 8.88 -13.66
N ASN A 113 -8.07 8.80 -12.35
CA ASN A 113 -8.92 8.05 -11.41
C ASN A 113 -9.48 8.97 -10.31
N GLN A 114 -9.53 10.27 -10.56
CA GLN A 114 -10.07 11.26 -9.63
C GLN A 114 -11.57 11.08 -9.44
N PHE A 115 -12.04 11.21 -8.23
CA PHE A 115 -13.44 11.14 -7.87
C PHE A 115 -13.95 12.47 -7.33
N GLU A 116 -15.26 12.67 -7.44
CA GLU A 116 -15.99 13.81 -6.88
C GLU A 116 -16.94 13.28 -5.80
N SER A 117 -16.51 13.39 -4.54
CA SER A 117 -17.13 12.64 -3.45
C SER A 117 -18.51 13.16 -3.05
N HIS A 118 -19.49 12.30 -3.17
CA HIS A 118 -20.82 12.43 -2.60
C HIS A 118 -20.80 11.96 -1.13
N LEU A 119 -21.82 12.34 -0.35
CA LEU A 119 -21.90 11.99 1.06
C LEU A 119 -23.32 11.55 1.43
N ILE A 120 -23.45 10.40 2.12
CA ILE A 120 -24.62 10.11 2.92
C ILE A 120 -24.25 10.26 4.40
N TYR A 121 -24.89 11.19 5.07
CA TYR A 121 -24.60 11.51 6.45
C TYR A 121 -25.86 11.76 7.24
N LYS A 122 -26.07 10.99 8.30
CA LYS A 122 -27.27 11.01 9.15
C LYS A 122 -28.57 10.87 8.32
N GLY A 123 -28.55 9.94 7.34
CA GLY A 123 -29.67 9.63 6.48
C GLY A 123 -29.98 10.64 5.36
N LYS A 124 -29.14 11.67 5.21
CA LYS A 124 -29.28 12.68 4.16
C LYS A 124 -28.18 12.56 3.13
N TYR A 125 -28.57 12.62 1.85
CA TYR A 125 -27.65 12.60 0.71
C TYR A 125 -27.25 14.02 0.31
N TYR A 126 -25.97 14.17 0.01
CA TYR A 126 -25.35 15.41 -0.47
C TYR A 126 -24.49 15.10 -1.71
N LYS A 127 -24.64 15.88 -2.75
CA LYS A 127 -23.74 15.85 -3.89
C LYS A 127 -22.36 16.42 -3.53
N ASN A 128 -21.37 16.20 -4.39
CA ASN A 128 -19.99 16.63 -4.17
C ASN A 128 -19.80 18.11 -3.77
N ASN A 129 -20.64 19.02 -4.29
CA ASN A 129 -20.57 20.45 -4.01
C ASN A 129 -21.54 20.93 -2.92
N GLU A 130 -22.32 20.03 -2.30
CA GLU A 130 -23.35 20.36 -1.30
C GLU A 130 -22.88 20.14 0.14
N TRP A 131 -21.65 19.69 0.33
CA TRP A 131 -21.07 19.46 1.64
C TRP A 131 -19.61 19.90 1.69
N SER A 132 -19.17 20.33 2.86
CA SER A 132 -17.77 20.64 3.14
C SER A 132 -17.59 20.78 4.66
N TYR A 133 -16.36 20.88 5.09
CA TYR A 133 -16.03 21.34 6.46
C TYR A 133 -16.44 22.79 6.64
N SER A 134 -16.57 23.25 7.89
CA SER A 134 -16.73 24.67 8.21
C SER A 134 -15.54 25.49 7.70
N ASP A 135 -15.77 26.75 7.35
CA ASP A 135 -14.71 27.63 6.87
C ASP A 135 -13.64 27.89 7.95
N GLU A 136 -14.06 27.86 9.21
CA GLU A 136 -13.15 27.99 10.35
C GLU A 136 -12.19 26.80 10.40
N TRP A 137 -12.73 25.57 10.34
CA TRP A 137 -11.89 24.36 10.35
C TRP A 137 -11.00 24.23 9.12
N LYS A 138 -11.51 24.56 7.94
CA LYS A 138 -10.69 24.57 6.70
C LYS A 138 -9.45 25.45 6.86
N LYS A 139 -9.64 26.72 7.27
CA LYS A 139 -8.53 27.65 7.50
C LYS A 139 -7.56 27.17 8.59
N LYS A 140 -8.10 26.60 9.66
CA LYS A 140 -7.28 26.03 10.73
C LYS A 140 -6.44 24.87 10.25
N PHE A 141 -7.04 23.93 9.51
CA PHE A 141 -6.35 22.76 8.99
C PHE A 141 -5.26 23.12 7.97
N GLU A 142 -5.53 24.05 7.06
CA GLU A 142 -4.50 24.59 6.15
C GLU A 142 -3.30 25.18 6.92
N SER A 143 -3.58 25.92 7.99
CA SER A 143 -2.52 26.47 8.85
C SER A 143 -1.69 25.37 9.52
N ILE A 144 -2.33 24.29 9.96
CA ILE A 144 -1.65 23.11 10.54
C ILE A 144 -0.73 22.48 9.50
N ILE A 145 -1.24 22.23 8.29
CA ILE A 145 -0.45 21.65 7.19
C ILE A 145 0.74 22.53 6.83
N LYS A 146 0.53 23.84 6.63
CA LYS A 146 1.61 24.81 6.36
C LYS A 146 2.66 24.88 7.48
N GLY A 147 2.26 24.57 8.72
CA GLY A 147 3.13 24.53 9.89
C GLY A 147 4.04 23.31 9.96
N TYR A 148 3.75 22.24 9.21
CA TYR A 148 4.46 20.96 9.32
C TYR A 148 5.97 21.05 9.07
N GLU A 149 6.41 21.81 8.07
CA GLU A 149 7.84 21.95 7.74
C GLU A 149 8.65 22.62 8.86
N LYS A 150 7.97 23.41 9.73
CA LYS A 150 8.60 24.09 10.86
C LYS A 150 8.74 23.22 12.10
N LEU A 151 8.14 22.03 12.11
CA LEU A 151 8.19 21.12 13.25
C LEU A 151 9.60 20.59 13.45
N THR A 152 10.10 20.76 14.66
CA THR A 152 11.37 20.14 15.08
C THR A 152 11.20 18.63 15.22
N LYS A 153 12.34 17.90 15.27
CA LYS A 153 12.30 16.46 15.55
C LYS A 153 11.61 16.15 16.89
N ALA A 154 11.81 17.00 17.90
CA ALA A 154 11.17 16.84 19.20
C ALA A 154 9.65 17.00 19.11
N ASP A 155 9.16 17.95 18.30
CA ASP A 155 7.72 18.14 18.09
C ASP A 155 7.12 16.95 17.35
N LYS A 156 7.78 16.45 16.31
CA LYS A 156 7.37 15.25 15.57
C LYS A 156 7.26 14.01 16.49
N ILE A 157 8.23 13.83 17.41
CA ILE A 157 8.19 12.75 18.42
C ILE A 157 7.04 12.95 19.42
N LYS A 158 6.71 14.19 19.80
CA LYS A 158 5.54 14.45 20.66
C LYS A 158 4.23 14.14 19.95
N LEU A 159 4.10 14.48 18.67
CA LEU A 159 2.94 14.15 17.84
C LEU A 159 2.76 12.63 17.70
N ASP A 160 3.84 11.87 17.58
CA ASP A 160 3.77 10.41 17.50
C ASP A 160 3.17 9.77 18.78
N LYS A 161 3.20 10.44 19.93
CA LYS A 161 2.67 9.92 21.20
C LYS A 161 1.16 10.03 21.36
N ILE A 162 0.46 10.73 20.46
CA ILE A 162 -0.99 10.85 20.46
C ILE A 162 -1.55 10.31 19.14
N ASP A 163 -2.84 9.92 19.15
CA ASP A 163 -3.53 9.52 17.94
C ASP A 163 -4.05 10.73 17.15
N TRP A 164 -4.41 10.49 15.88
CA TRP A 164 -4.91 11.52 14.98
C TRP A 164 -6.20 12.17 15.48
N TRP A 165 -7.13 11.39 16.02
CA TRP A 165 -8.34 11.93 16.61
C TRP A 165 -8.03 12.94 17.74
N ARG A 166 -7.15 12.55 18.67
CA ARG A 166 -6.75 13.44 19.78
C ARG A 166 -6.07 14.71 19.28
N PHE A 167 -5.26 14.61 18.24
CA PHE A 167 -4.62 15.76 17.61
C PHE A 167 -5.66 16.73 17.04
N LEU A 168 -6.66 16.21 16.30
CA LEU A 168 -7.74 17.03 15.73
C LEU A 168 -8.51 17.76 16.83
N VAL A 169 -8.92 17.05 17.87
CA VAL A 169 -9.63 17.65 19.03
C VAL A 169 -8.80 18.72 19.72
N ASN A 170 -7.51 18.46 19.97
CA ASN A 170 -6.61 19.43 20.59
C ASN A 170 -6.40 20.70 19.74
N ASN A 171 -6.69 20.64 18.45
CA ASN A 171 -6.64 21.79 17.54
C ASN A 171 -8.02 22.43 17.28
N GLY A 172 -9.06 22.03 18.05
CA GLY A 172 -10.38 22.63 17.98
C GLY A 172 -11.30 22.03 16.91
N CYS A 173 -10.97 20.85 16.36
CA CYS A 173 -11.90 20.11 15.52
C CYS A 173 -12.98 19.48 16.39
N GLU A 174 -14.24 19.85 16.17
CA GLU A 174 -15.36 19.38 16.97
C GLU A 174 -16.63 19.21 16.17
N GLY A 175 -17.68 18.66 16.80
CA GLY A 175 -18.99 18.49 16.19
C GLY A 175 -18.94 17.81 14.82
N ARG A 176 -19.67 18.40 13.86
CA ARG A 176 -19.78 17.85 12.49
C ARG A 176 -18.41 17.74 11.78
N ASP A 177 -17.51 18.69 11.99
CA ASP A 177 -16.21 18.66 11.34
C ASP A 177 -15.37 17.46 11.83
N LEU A 178 -15.42 17.15 13.13
CA LEU A 178 -14.74 15.98 13.68
C LEU A 178 -15.37 14.66 13.20
N GLU A 179 -16.70 14.60 13.13
CA GLU A 179 -17.40 13.41 12.58
C GLU A 179 -17.03 13.16 11.11
N LEU A 180 -16.96 14.22 10.29
CA LEU A 180 -16.52 14.12 8.90
C LEU A 180 -15.04 13.73 8.77
N ARG A 181 -14.17 14.29 9.64
CA ARG A 181 -12.75 13.89 9.69
C ARG A 181 -12.61 12.40 10.06
N GLU A 182 -13.37 11.95 11.08
CA GLU A 182 -13.33 10.55 11.45
C GLU A 182 -13.76 9.65 10.29
N LEU A 183 -14.79 10.04 9.55
CA LEU A 183 -15.30 9.29 8.41
C LEU A 183 -14.30 9.25 7.24
N LEU A 184 -13.82 10.41 6.80
CA LEU A 184 -12.96 10.55 5.63
C LEU A 184 -11.53 10.07 5.90
N ASP A 185 -10.92 10.54 6.98
CA ASP A 185 -9.55 10.21 7.31
C ASP A 185 -9.41 8.71 7.67
N SER A 186 -10.47 8.09 8.25
CA SER A 186 -10.49 6.64 8.46
C SER A 186 -10.52 5.86 7.13
N THR A 187 -11.16 6.41 6.10
CA THR A 187 -11.14 5.83 4.75
C THR A 187 -9.72 5.82 4.19
N ASP A 188 -8.98 6.93 4.36
CA ASP A 188 -7.60 7.08 3.88
C ASP A 188 -6.65 6.12 4.61
N PHE A 189 -6.80 5.99 5.94
CA PHE A 189 -5.93 5.10 6.74
C PHE A 189 -6.38 3.64 6.79
N GLY A 190 -7.59 3.33 6.30
CA GLY A 190 -8.15 1.97 6.31
C GLY A 190 -8.49 1.45 7.72
N GLU A 191 -8.44 2.30 8.74
CA GLU A 191 -8.71 1.99 10.13
C GLU A 191 -9.16 3.26 10.87
N THR A 192 -9.79 3.14 12.04
CA THR A 192 -10.19 4.31 12.83
C THR A 192 -9.00 5.25 13.09
N ILE A 193 -9.24 6.54 12.96
CA ILE A 193 -8.22 7.59 13.22
C ILE A 193 -7.69 7.58 14.66
N ARG A 194 -8.32 6.82 15.57
CA ARG A 194 -7.86 6.58 16.94
C ARG A 194 -6.72 5.56 17.02
N SER A 195 -6.53 4.78 15.95
CA SER A 195 -5.45 3.79 15.84
C SER A 195 -4.20 4.31 15.14
N VAL A 196 -4.24 5.51 14.57
CA VAL A 196 -3.17 6.09 13.76
C VAL A 196 -2.40 7.15 14.55
N SER A 197 -1.06 7.13 14.50
CA SER A 197 -0.21 8.16 15.08
C SER A 197 -0.52 9.53 14.45
N ALA A 198 -0.67 10.57 15.26
CA ALA A 198 -0.87 11.92 14.76
C ALA A 198 0.30 12.41 13.89
N PHE A 199 1.52 11.96 14.18
CA PHE A 199 2.65 12.29 13.31
C PHE A 199 2.52 11.60 11.94
N ALA A 200 2.21 10.29 11.90
CA ALA A 200 2.08 9.56 10.64
C ALA A 200 0.97 10.17 9.76
N ALA A 201 -0.20 10.45 10.36
CA ALA A 201 -1.31 11.09 9.66
C ALA A 201 -0.98 12.49 9.15
N LEU A 202 -0.40 13.35 10.00
CA LEU A 202 -0.04 14.71 9.60
C LEU A 202 1.03 14.72 8.51
N ALA A 203 2.01 13.81 8.56
CA ALA A 203 3.04 13.67 7.54
C ALA A 203 2.43 13.31 6.18
N GLU A 204 1.45 12.41 6.16
CA GLU A 204 0.77 12.00 4.95
C GLU A 204 0.07 13.18 4.28
N TYR A 205 -0.73 13.95 5.01
CA TYR A 205 -1.40 15.14 4.47
C TYR A 205 -0.43 16.28 4.10
N ALA A 206 0.63 16.50 4.88
CA ALA A 206 1.55 17.60 4.67
C ALA A 206 2.59 17.35 3.57
N GLU A 207 2.95 16.10 3.33
CA GLU A 207 3.95 15.71 2.35
C GLU A 207 3.35 15.22 1.03
N SER A 208 2.01 15.11 0.95
CA SER A 208 1.27 14.85 -0.28
C SER A 208 1.26 16.07 -1.20
N SER A 209 0.94 15.86 -2.47
CA SER A 209 0.73 16.95 -3.43
C SER A 209 -0.59 17.67 -3.13
N GLU A 210 -0.60 18.99 -3.30
CA GLU A 210 -1.83 19.78 -3.19
C GLU A 210 -2.82 19.53 -4.35
N LYS A 211 -2.33 18.94 -5.44
CA LYS A 211 -3.11 18.68 -6.67
C LYS A 211 -2.85 17.27 -7.16
N ASN A 212 -3.93 16.58 -7.52
CA ASN A 212 -3.91 15.27 -8.16
C ASN A 212 -3.15 14.21 -7.34
N GLU A 213 -3.21 14.30 -6.01
CA GLU A 213 -2.71 13.22 -5.18
C GLU A 213 -3.74 12.10 -5.15
N MET A 214 -3.29 10.85 -5.39
CA MET A 214 -4.13 9.65 -5.47
C MET A 214 -5.16 9.66 -6.63
N ASP A 215 -4.94 10.46 -7.65
CA ASP A 215 -5.88 10.68 -8.75
C ASP A 215 -5.56 9.88 -10.03
N LEU A 216 -4.58 8.98 -9.96
CA LEU A 216 -4.14 8.18 -11.11
C LEU A 216 -4.30 6.68 -10.85
N LYS A 217 -4.36 5.92 -11.95
CA LYS A 217 -4.40 4.46 -11.98
C LYS A 217 -3.74 3.96 -13.27
N ILE A 218 -3.12 2.78 -13.25
CA ILE A 218 -2.63 2.16 -14.49
C ILE A 218 -3.83 1.66 -15.28
N LYS A 219 -3.95 2.09 -16.53
CA LYS A 219 -5.00 1.67 -17.47
C LYS A 219 -4.92 0.15 -17.67
N GLY A 220 -6.05 -0.53 -17.51
CA GLY A 220 -6.13 -1.99 -17.57
C GLY A 220 -5.69 -2.71 -16.29
N GLY A 221 -5.35 -1.98 -15.23
CA GLY A 221 -5.09 -2.51 -13.90
C GLY A 221 -3.63 -2.41 -13.43
N ASN A 222 -3.46 -2.17 -12.14
CA ASN A 222 -2.15 -1.94 -11.52
C ASN A 222 -1.24 -3.18 -11.53
N SER A 223 -1.81 -4.39 -11.66
CA SER A 223 -1.02 -5.62 -11.81
C SER A 223 -0.16 -5.64 -13.08
N GLN A 224 -0.46 -4.81 -14.09
CA GLN A 224 0.35 -4.75 -15.32
C GLN A 224 1.80 -4.36 -15.04
N LEU A 225 2.05 -3.48 -14.08
CA LEU A 225 3.43 -3.13 -13.73
C LEU A 225 4.18 -4.33 -13.10
N ALA A 226 3.50 -5.12 -12.26
CA ALA A 226 4.10 -6.35 -11.73
C ALA A 226 4.45 -7.34 -12.85
N ASN A 227 3.53 -7.52 -13.80
CA ASN A 227 3.72 -8.40 -14.95
C ASN A 227 4.85 -7.92 -15.85
N ALA A 228 4.88 -6.65 -16.20
CA ALA A 228 5.92 -6.06 -17.04
C ALA A 228 7.33 -6.20 -16.43
N ILE A 229 7.46 -5.97 -15.11
CA ILE A 229 8.71 -6.20 -14.40
C ILE A 229 9.09 -7.67 -14.43
N ALA A 230 8.15 -8.58 -14.13
CA ALA A 230 8.39 -10.02 -14.09
C ALA A 230 8.82 -10.58 -15.44
N GLU A 231 8.17 -10.17 -16.52
CA GLU A 231 8.56 -10.51 -17.90
C GLU A 231 9.98 -10.03 -18.21
N LYS A 232 10.29 -8.78 -17.85
CA LYS A 232 11.61 -8.17 -18.11
C LYS A 232 12.76 -8.87 -17.41
N ILE A 233 12.54 -9.30 -16.14
CA ILE A 233 13.59 -10.00 -15.37
C ILE A 233 13.68 -11.49 -15.73
N GLY A 234 12.64 -12.05 -16.35
CA GLY A 234 12.49 -13.48 -16.66
C GLY A 234 11.62 -14.22 -15.66
N MET A 235 10.49 -14.76 -16.12
CA MET A 235 9.55 -15.52 -15.29
C MET A 235 10.16 -16.80 -14.69
N ASP A 236 11.16 -17.39 -15.31
CA ASP A 236 11.93 -18.54 -14.82
C ASP A 236 12.63 -18.28 -13.49
N LYS A 237 12.95 -17.01 -13.19
CA LYS A 237 13.56 -16.54 -11.93
C LYS A 237 12.56 -16.39 -10.79
N ILE A 238 11.26 -16.55 -11.05
CA ILE A 238 10.20 -16.43 -10.04
C ILE A 238 9.62 -17.82 -9.77
N LYS A 239 9.80 -18.29 -8.54
CA LYS A 239 9.25 -19.57 -8.09
C LYS A 239 7.97 -19.29 -7.30
N LEU A 240 6.81 -19.48 -7.95
CA LEU A 240 5.51 -19.41 -7.33
C LEU A 240 5.25 -20.64 -6.46
N GLN A 241 4.37 -20.52 -5.46
CA GLN A 241 4.03 -21.59 -4.50
C GLN A 241 5.24 -22.11 -3.69
N HIS A 242 6.26 -21.26 -3.52
CA HIS A 242 7.46 -21.52 -2.74
C HIS A 242 7.44 -20.76 -1.43
N LYS A 243 6.52 -21.15 -0.53
CA LYS A 243 6.40 -20.56 0.81
C LYS A 243 7.63 -20.89 1.65
N VAL A 244 8.38 -19.86 2.02
CA VAL A 244 9.57 -19.98 2.85
C VAL A 244 9.17 -20.26 4.30
N LYS A 245 9.70 -21.36 4.87
CA LYS A 245 9.47 -21.75 6.26
C LYS A 245 10.68 -21.56 7.17
N ARG A 246 11.90 -21.56 6.62
CA ARG A 246 13.14 -21.44 7.40
C ARG A 246 14.25 -20.78 6.60
N VAL A 247 15.03 -19.95 7.29
CA VAL A 247 16.24 -19.32 6.78
C VAL A 247 17.40 -19.64 7.70
N LYS A 248 18.46 -20.24 7.15
CA LYS A 248 19.75 -20.42 7.83
C LYS A 248 20.76 -19.41 7.29
N GLN A 249 21.50 -18.77 8.15
CA GLN A 249 22.54 -17.81 7.80
C GLN A 249 23.83 -18.13 8.56
N ASP A 250 24.97 -18.09 7.87
CA ASP A 250 26.29 -18.25 8.48
C ASP A 250 26.97 -16.87 8.53
N SER A 251 27.57 -16.53 9.66
CA SER A 251 28.32 -15.28 9.82
C SER A 251 29.51 -15.14 8.86
N LYS A 252 30.04 -16.25 8.34
CA LYS A 252 31.18 -16.29 7.40
C LYS A 252 30.75 -16.12 5.92
N GLY A 253 29.47 -16.00 5.65
CA GLY A 253 28.90 -15.73 4.34
C GLY A 253 28.23 -16.95 3.71
N GLY A 254 26.95 -16.91 3.63
CA GLY A 254 26.09 -17.91 3.03
C GLY A 254 24.73 -17.95 3.69
N VAL A 255 23.74 -18.14 2.87
CA VAL A 255 22.36 -18.30 3.31
C VAL A 255 21.76 -19.52 2.64
N GLU A 256 20.92 -20.23 3.37
CA GLU A 256 20.12 -21.33 2.84
C GLU A 256 18.66 -21.13 3.26
N VAL A 257 17.79 -21.06 2.27
CA VAL A 257 16.36 -20.83 2.43
C VAL A 257 15.61 -22.12 2.13
N PHE A 258 14.74 -22.56 3.02
CA PHE A 258 13.95 -23.78 2.92
C PHE A 258 12.48 -23.45 2.73
N CYS A 259 11.86 -24.06 1.71
CA CYS A 259 10.44 -23.91 1.42
C CYS A 259 9.61 -25.04 2.04
N GLU A 260 8.30 -24.80 2.20
CA GLU A 260 7.36 -25.84 2.65
C GLU A 260 7.28 -27.03 1.67
N SER A 261 7.53 -26.77 0.36
CA SER A 261 7.61 -27.81 -0.69
C SER A 261 8.72 -28.85 -0.46
N GLY A 262 9.66 -28.58 0.45
CA GLY A 262 10.84 -29.43 0.69
C GLY A 262 12.09 -28.97 -0.06
N GLU A 263 11.96 -28.06 -1.02
CA GLU A 263 13.10 -27.50 -1.74
C GLU A 263 13.91 -26.53 -0.89
N SER A 264 15.21 -26.43 -1.19
CA SER A 264 16.08 -25.42 -0.58
C SER A 264 16.91 -24.69 -1.63
N PHE A 265 17.27 -23.44 -1.32
CA PHE A 265 18.02 -22.54 -2.19
C PHE A 265 19.17 -21.93 -1.42
N LYS A 266 20.36 -21.86 -2.05
CA LYS A 266 21.57 -21.25 -1.46
C LYS A 266 21.94 -19.98 -2.18
N ALA A 267 22.39 -18.99 -1.42
CA ALA A 267 22.83 -17.70 -1.92
C ALA A 267 23.82 -17.02 -0.93
N ASP A 268 24.25 -15.82 -1.27
CA ASP A 268 25.13 -15.00 -0.42
C ASP A 268 24.32 -13.99 0.42
N ARG A 269 23.18 -13.55 -0.09
CA ARG A 269 22.34 -12.49 0.51
C ARG A 269 20.85 -12.80 0.36
N ILE A 270 20.05 -12.21 1.25
CA ILE A 270 18.59 -12.24 1.20
C ILE A 270 18.03 -10.84 1.19
N ILE A 271 16.99 -10.60 0.39
CA ILE A 271 16.08 -9.47 0.52
C ILE A 271 14.72 -10.02 0.90
N CYS A 272 14.29 -9.78 2.13
CA CYS A 272 13.00 -10.22 2.65
C CYS A 272 11.98 -9.09 2.49
N THR A 273 10.97 -9.30 1.65
CA THR A 273 9.97 -8.27 1.28
C THR A 273 8.56 -8.60 1.73
N VAL A 274 8.41 -9.64 2.53
CA VAL A 274 7.10 -10.06 3.03
C VAL A 274 6.65 -9.21 4.23
N PRO A 275 5.33 -9.07 4.48
CA PRO A 275 4.82 -8.35 5.64
C PRO A 275 5.36 -8.92 6.96
N THR A 276 5.37 -8.09 8.02
CA THR A 276 5.91 -8.49 9.33
C THR A 276 5.26 -9.75 9.86
N PHE A 277 3.94 -9.91 9.63
CA PHE A 277 3.19 -11.11 9.98
C PHE A 277 3.78 -12.39 9.37
N SER A 278 4.16 -12.35 8.09
CA SER A 278 4.78 -13.49 7.40
C SER A 278 6.25 -13.65 7.78
N ALA A 279 7.00 -12.55 7.91
CA ALA A 279 8.43 -12.58 8.27
C ALA A 279 8.68 -13.24 9.63
N ARG A 280 7.85 -12.96 10.65
CA ARG A 280 7.98 -13.56 11.98
C ARG A 280 7.64 -15.06 12.05
N ARG A 281 6.95 -15.59 11.03
CA ARG A 281 6.61 -17.02 10.93
C ARG A 281 7.72 -17.85 10.29
N ILE A 282 8.67 -17.20 9.63
CA ILE A 282 9.87 -17.85 9.14
C ILE A 282 10.76 -18.21 10.34
N LYS A 283 11.20 -19.46 10.41
CA LYS A 283 12.20 -19.87 11.39
C LYS A 283 13.57 -19.33 10.98
N TRP A 284 14.06 -18.31 11.68
CA TRP A 284 15.39 -17.74 11.46
C TRP A 284 16.44 -18.47 12.28
N GLU A 285 17.56 -18.82 11.69
CA GLU A 285 18.70 -19.47 12.31
C GLU A 285 20.00 -18.77 11.89
N PRO A 286 20.66 -17.98 12.79
CA PRO A 286 20.23 -17.65 14.13
C PRO A 286 18.94 -16.80 14.17
N GLY A 287 18.24 -16.84 15.31
CA GLY A 287 16.99 -16.10 15.51
C GLY A 287 17.14 -14.60 15.30
N LEU A 288 16.04 -13.95 14.92
CA LEU A 288 15.99 -12.48 14.87
C LEU A 288 16.21 -11.91 16.30
N PRO A 289 16.79 -10.72 16.43
CA PRO A 289 16.85 -10.02 17.70
C PRO A 289 15.47 -9.86 18.34
N ALA A 290 15.39 -10.01 19.65
CA ALA A 290 14.10 -9.98 20.39
C ALA A 290 13.32 -8.68 20.14
N ASP A 291 13.99 -7.53 20.17
CA ASP A 291 13.37 -6.23 19.89
C ASP A 291 12.82 -6.12 18.46
N GLN A 292 13.44 -6.81 17.49
CA GLN A 292 12.93 -6.85 16.11
C GLN A 292 11.71 -7.75 15.98
N VAL A 293 11.67 -8.87 16.69
CA VAL A 293 10.48 -9.74 16.79
C VAL A 293 9.33 -8.97 17.45
N ASP A 294 9.60 -8.27 18.56
CA ASP A 294 8.59 -7.47 19.26
C ASP A 294 8.03 -6.37 18.35
N ALA A 295 8.90 -5.66 17.62
CA ALA A 295 8.48 -4.64 16.66
C ALA A 295 7.63 -5.22 15.51
N MET A 296 7.97 -6.43 15.02
CA MET A 296 7.15 -7.13 14.02
C MET A 296 5.78 -7.57 14.56
N ASN A 297 5.67 -7.86 15.86
CA ASN A 297 4.42 -8.21 16.51
C ASN A 297 3.53 -7.00 16.76
N GLU A 298 4.13 -5.84 17.05
CA GLU A 298 3.40 -4.63 17.37
C GLU A 298 2.88 -3.87 16.14
N LEU A 299 3.58 -3.93 14.99
CA LEU A 299 3.16 -3.22 13.81
C LEU A 299 1.78 -3.71 13.34
N GLN A 300 0.85 -2.79 13.19
CA GLN A 300 -0.51 -3.08 12.80
C GLN A 300 -0.69 -3.02 11.28
N TYR A 301 -1.72 -3.71 10.80
CA TYR A 301 -2.20 -3.63 9.42
C TYR A 301 -3.70 -3.31 9.44
N ALA A 302 -4.11 -2.42 8.56
CA ALA A 302 -5.51 -2.02 8.42
C ALA A 302 -6.39 -3.21 8.01
N ARG A 303 -7.61 -3.20 8.51
CA ARG A 303 -8.63 -4.21 8.19
C ARG A 303 -9.51 -3.67 7.06
N ILE A 304 -9.23 -4.13 5.85
CA ILE A 304 -9.91 -3.66 4.64
C ILE A 304 -10.66 -4.80 3.99
N ASN A 305 -11.94 -4.57 3.71
CA ASN A 305 -12.75 -5.44 2.87
C ASN A 305 -13.23 -4.68 1.64
N LYS A 306 -13.02 -5.26 0.46
CA LYS A 306 -13.57 -4.79 -0.80
C LYS A 306 -14.68 -5.74 -1.24
N ASN A 307 -15.88 -5.19 -1.42
CA ASN A 307 -17.02 -5.91 -1.97
C ASN A 307 -17.41 -5.29 -3.32
N PRO A 308 -16.84 -5.78 -4.44
CA PRO A 308 -17.22 -5.34 -5.77
C PRO A 308 -18.64 -5.79 -6.11
N LEU A 309 -19.42 -4.88 -6.68
CA LEU A 309 -20.81 -5.01 -7.08
C LEU A 309 -20.91 -4.66 -8.55
N LEU A 310 -21.09 -5.67 -9.40
CA LEU A 310 -21.33 -5.49 -10.83
C LEU A 310 -22.82 -5.28 -11.07
N PHE A 311 -23.16 -4.14 -11.65
CA PHE A 311 -24.51 -3.78 -12.04
C PHE A 311 -24.70 -3.94 -13.56
N LYS A 312 -25.89 -4.43 -13.98
CA LYS A 312 -26.30 -4.59 -15.38
C LYS A 312 -26.27 -3.28 -16.16
N GLU A 313 -26.56 -2.18 -15.45
CA GLU A 313 -26.46 -0.81 -15.94
C GLU A 313 -26.08 0.11 -14.77
N ARG A 314 -25.47 1.25 -15.09
CA ARG A 314 -25.05 2.25 -14.09
C ARG A 314 -26.24 3.09 -13.66
N PHE A 315 -26.65 3.03 -12.42
CA PHE A 315 -27.66 3.93 -11.85
C PHE A 315 -27.08 5.30 -11.49
N TRP A 316 -25.76 5.42 -11.35
CA TRP A 316 -25.03 6.68 -11.24
C TRP A 316 -24.68 7.20 -12.64
N LYS A 317 -24.74 8.52 -12.82
CA LYS A 317 -24.52 9.16 -14.13
C LYS A 317 -23.11 9.72 -14.28
N ASP A 318 -22.47 10.02 -13.16
CA ASP A 318 -21.16 10.65 -13.14
C ASP A 318 -20.06 9.59 -13.21
N GLU A 319 -19.16 9.74 -14.18
CA GLU A 319 -17.98 8.89 -14.32
C GLU A 319 -17.02 9.03 -13.12
N SER A 320 -17.00 10.19 -12.47
CA SER A 320 -16.21 10.48 -11.28
C SER A 320 -16.94 10.17 -9.97
N PHE A 321 -17.99 9.34 -10.02
CA PHE A 321 -18.81 9.03 -8.85
C PHE A 321 -18.05 8.23 -7.80
N ASP A 322 -17.98 8.78 -6.61
CA ASP A 322 -17.75 8.06 -5.38
C ASP A 322 -18.66 8.60 -4.26
N MET A 323 -18.76 7.90 -3.16
CA MET A 323 -19.65 8.29 -2.08
C MET A 323 -19.19 7.71 -0.75
N VAL A 324 -18.98 8.58 0.22
CA VAL A 324 -18.72 8.20 1.61
C VAL A 324 -20.03 8.17 2.39
N THR A 325 -20.16 7.22 3.32
CA THR A 325 -21.34 7.13 4.18
C THR A 325 -20.97 6.75 5.61
N ASP A 326 -21.68 7.34 6.59
CA ASP A 326 -21.61 6.96 8.01
C ASP A 326 -22.25 5.59 8.32
N GLN A 327 -22.93 4.99 7.34
CA GLN A 327 -23.54 3.66 7.43
C GLN A 327 -22.50 2.54 7.26
N THR A 328 -22.97 1.30 7.32
CA THR A 328 -22.10 0.12 7.30
C THR A 328 -21.24 -0.04 6.03
N PRO A 329 -21.74 0.23 4.80
CA PRO A 329 -20.93 0.09 3.58
C PRO A 329 -19.70 0.99 3.54
N HIS A 330 -19.70 2.09 4.27
CA HIS A 330 -18.66 3.05 4.50
C HIS A 330 -18.26 3.89 3.28
N TYR A 331 -17.74 3.28 2.20
CA TYR A 331 -17.31 4.03 1.02
C TYR A 331 -17.63 3.25 -0.25
N PHE A 332 -18.16 3.94 -1.25
CA PHE A 332 -18.41 3.41 -2.59
C PHE A 332 -17.62 4.20 -3.62
N TYR A 333 -17.04 3.53 -4.59
CA TYR A 333 -16.43 4.20 -5.73
C TYR A 333 -16.58 3.42 -7.03
N HIS A 334 -16.63 4.15 -8.16
CA HIS A 334 -16.78 3.60 -9.50
C HIS A 334 -15.47 2.93 -9.95
N ALA A 335 -15.32 1.63 -9.68
CA ALA A 335 -14.09 0.88 -9.93
C ALA A 335 -13.79 0.64 -11.42
N THR A 336 -14.82 0.68 -12.29
CA THR A 336 -14.69 0.55 -13.74
C THR A 336 -14.75 1.87 -14.49
N LYS A 337 -14.36 2.96 -13.82
CA LYS A 337 -14.19 4.27 -14.42
C LYS A 337 -13.31 4.21 -15.67
N ASN A 338 -13.68 4.93 -16.72
CA ASN A 338 -13.00 4.96 -18.03
C ASN A 338 -12.94 3.60 -18.77
N GLN A 339 -13.77 2.63 -18.39
CA GLN A 339 -13.91 1.38 -19.12
C GLN A 339 -15.22 1.41 -19.92
N PRO A 340 -15.18 1.18 -21.26
CA PRO A 340 -16.36 1.33 -22.11
C PRO A 340 -17.33 0.14 -21.92
N SER A 341 -18.38 0.32 -21.15
CA SER A 341 -19.47 -0.62 -20.95
C SER A 341 -20.69 0.10 -20.42
N VAL A 342 -21.89 -0.40 -20.73
CA VAL A 342 -23.13 0.03 -20.05
C VAL A 342 -23.18 -0.48 -18.62
N LYS A 343 -22.55 -1.61 -18.36
CA LYS A 343 -22.36 -2.14 -17.01
C LYS A 343 -21.38 -1.27 -16.22
N GLY A 344 -21.44 -1.38 -14.91
CA GLY A 344 -20.49 -0.70 -14.03
C GLY A 344 -20.29 -1.45 -12.73
N VAL A 345 -19.14 -1.21 -12.11
CA VAL A 345 -18.82 -1.77 -10.81
C VAL A 345 -18.68 -0.65 -9.79
N LEU A 346 -19.45 -0.72 -8.71
CA LEU A 346 -19.14 -0.02 -7.48
C LEU A 346 -18.43 -0.98 -6.53
N ILE A 347 -17.33 -0.55 -5.92
CA ILE A 347 -16.76 -1.26 -4.78
C ILE A 347 -17.29 -0.63 -3.51
N SER A 348 -17.96 -1.43 -2.66
CA SER A 348 -18.17 -1.09 -1.26
C SER A 348 -16.88 -1.42 -0.52
N TYR A 349 -16.24 -0.37 0.01
CA TYR A 349 -14.95 -0.44 0.69
C TYR A 349 -15.18 -0.22 2.19
N THR A 350 -15.16 -1.30 2.94
CA THR A 350 -15.34 -1.25 4.39
C THR A 350 -14.01 -1.40 5.13
N ILE A 351 -13.87 -0.69 6.23
CA ILE A 351 -12.61 -0.57 6.98
C ILE A 351 -12.80 -0.90 8.46
N GLY A 352 -11.69 -1.11 9.13
CA GLY A 352 -11.65 -1.28 10.57
C GLY A 352 -12.51 -2.45 11.05
N GLU A 353 -13.24 -2.25 12.15
CA GLU A 353 -14.10 -3.29 12.74
C GLU A 353 -15.25 -3.69 11.81
N LYS A 354 -15.81 -2.74 11.06
CA LYS A 354 -16.88 -3.00 10.08
C LYS A 354 -16.41 -3.99 9.00
N ALA A 355 -15.16 -3.91 8.56
CA ALA A 355 -14.63 -4.76 7.51
C ALA A 355 -14.72 -6.26 7.84
N ALA A 356 -14.32 -6.65 9.06
CA ALA A 356 -14.40 -8.04 9.50
C ALA A 356 -15.87 -8.52 9.63
N VAL A 357 -16.76 -7.65 10.13
CA VAL A 357 -18.19 -7.97 10.25
C VAL A 357 -18.80 -8.21 8.87
N VAL A 358 -18.63 -7.27 7.94
CA VAL A 358 -19.19 -7.36 6.58
C VAL A 358 -18.62 -8.55 5.81
N ALA A 359 -17.31 -8.79 5.92
CA ALA A 359 -16.64 -9.89 5.22
C ALA A 359 -17.22 -11.26 5.54
N ASN A 360 -17.66 -11.46 6.79
CA ASN A 360 -18.18 -12.73 7.29
C ASN A 360 -19.71 -12.92 7.10
N GLN A 361 -20.38 -11.95 6.48
CA GLN A 361 -21.80 -12.07 6.17
C GLN A 361 -22.05 -12.79 4.84
N SER A 362 -23.28 -13.28 4.66
CA SER A 362 -23.70 -13.86 3.37
C SER A 362 -23.78 -12.79 2.27
N ASP A 363 -23.77 -13.21 1.03
CA ASP A 363 -23.88 -12.32 -0.11
C ASP A 363 -25.26 -11.64 -0.15
N GLU A 364 -26.31 -12.33 0.26
CA GLU A 364 -27.66 -11.78 0.40
C GLU A 364 -27.71 -10.67 1.44
N TRP A 365 -27.07 -10.88 2.60
CA TRP A 365 -27.00 -9.86 3.64
C TRP A 365 -26.26 -8.61 3.16
N LYS A 366 -25.12 -8.80 2.47
CA LYS A 366 -24.36 -7.68 1.89
C LYS A 366 -25.18 -6.90 0.87
N ALA A 367 -25.86 -7.59 -0.05
CA ALA A 367 -26.72 -6.96 -1.04
C ALA A 367 -27.88 -6.19 -0.40
N GLU A 368 -28.49 -6.73 0.66
CA GLU A 368 -29.54 -6.06 1.41
C GLU A 368 -29.05 -4.82 2.14
N MET A 369 -27.90 -4.90 2.82
CA MET A 369 -27.26 -3.78 3.49
C MET A 369 -26.98 -2.62 2.51
N ILE A 370 -26.50 -2.96 1.31
CA ILE A 370 -26.20 -1.98 0.26
C ILE A 370 -27.51 -1.38 -0.28
N GLN A 371 -28.53 -2.20 -0.52
CA GLN A 371 -29.86 -1.74 -0.92
C GLN A 371 -30.44 -0.74 0.10
N GLN A 372 -30.40 -1.08 1.39
CA GLN A 372 -30.90 -0.20 2.46
C GLN A 372 -30.20 1.16 2.49
N THR A 373 -28.89 1.17 2.20
CA THR A 373 -28.10 2.43 2.15
C THR A 373 -28.43 3.26 0.91
N LEU A 374 -28.59 2.64 -0.26
CA LEU A 374 -28.68 3.33 -1.54
C LEU A 374 -30.13 3.64 -1.96
N GLN A 375 -31.10 2.77 -1.61
CA GLN A 375 -32.50 2.85 -2.03
C GLN A 375 -33.16 4.22 -1.77
N PRO A 376 -32.97 4.89 -0.62
CA PRO A 376 -33.60 6.17 -0.36
C PRO A 376 -33.23 7.26 -1.37
N HIS A 377 -32.10 7.07 -2.08
CA HIS A 377 -31.52 8.09 -2.96
C HIS A 377 -31.44 7.66 -4.42
N PHE A 378 -31.35 6.35 -4.69
CA PHE A 378 -31.14 5.79 -6.04
C PHE A 378 -32.19 4.76 -6.45
N GLY A 379 -33.20 4.48 -5.62
CA GLY A 379 -34.24 3.49 -5.91
C GLY A 379 -33.76 2.03 -5.73
N ASP A 380 -34.40 1.12 -6.45
CA ASP A 380 -34.10 -0.33 -6.35
C ASP A 380 -32.81 -0.70 -7.08
N VAL A 381 -31.67 -0.48 -6.43
CA VAL A 381 -30.36 -0.86 -6.99
C VAL A 381 -30.11 -2.36 -6.94
N LYS A 382 -30.80 -3.09 -6.05
CA LYS A 382 -30.64 -4.54 -5.89
C LYS A 382 -31.10 -5.31 -7.13
N SER A 383 -32.18 -4.85 -7.81
CA SER A 383 -32.66 -5.45 -9.06
C SER A 383 -31.65 -5.32 -10.21
N LEU A 384 -30.77 -4.32 -10.15
CA LEU A 384 -29.71 -4.09 -11.13
C LEU A 384 -28.46 -4.91 -10.83
N LEU A 385 -28.32 -5.46 -9.63
CA LEU A 385 -27.14 -6.23 -9.25
C LEU A 385 -27.08 -7.55 -10.03
N GLU A 386 -26.00 -7.74 -10.79
CA GLU A 386 -25.77 -8.94 -11.60
C GLU A 386 -24.83 -9.92 -10.86
N LYS A 387 -23.80 -9.40 -10.26
CA LYS A 387 -22.76 -10.20 -9.58
C LYS A 387 -22.12 -9.41 -8.45
N GLN A 388 -21.71 -10.09 -7.41
CA GLN A 388 -20.86 -9.53 -6.38
C GLN A 388 -19.72 -10.49 -6.02
N ALA A 389 -18.66 -9.95 -5.44
CA ALA A 389 -17.57 -10.70 -4.87
C ALA A 389 -17.18 -10.07 -3.53
N ASN A 390 -16.32 -10.75 -2.78
CA ASN A 390 -15.83 -10.25 -1.51
C ASN A 390 -14.35 -10.58 -1.37
N TYR A 391 -13.54 -9.60 -0.99
CA TYR A 391 -12.11 -9.81 -0.73
C TYR A 391 -11.70 -9.07 0.54
N TYR A 392 -11.54 -9.84 1.61
CA TYR A 392 -11.12 -9.33 2.91
C TYR A 392 -9.64 -9.58 3.14
N TRP A 393 -8.85 -8.51 3.16
CA TRP A 393 -7.40 -8.60 3.35
C TRP A 393 -7.00 -9.14 4.73
N GLY A 394 -7.86 -9.04 5.73
CA GLY A 394 -7.64 -9.61 7.06
C GLY A 394 -7.55 -11.14 7.07
N ASP A 395 -8.24 -11.82 6.14
CA ASP A 395 -8.22 -13.27 5.99
C ASP A 395 -7.15 -13.78 5.02
N ASP A 396 -6.50 -12.87 4.29
CA ASP A 396 -5.41 -13.27 3.39
C ASP A 396 -4.26 -13.93 4.18
N GLU A 397 -3.95 -15.17 3.84
CA GLU A 397 -3.00 -16.03 4.58
C GLU A 397 -1.63 -15.38 4.79
N PHE A 398 -1.16 -14.61 3.79
CA PHE A 398 0.21 -14.09 3.75
C PHE A 398 0.33 -12.62 4.16
N SER A 399 -0.77 -11.86 4.11
CA SER A 399 -0.76 -10.43 4.43
C SER A 399 -1.40 -10.11 5.78
N ARG A 400 -2.55 -10.77 6.10
CA ARG A 400 -3.35 -10.54 7.30
C ARG A 400 -3.71 -9.07 7.52
N GLY A 401 -3.92 -8.37 6.42
CA GLY A 401 -4.29 -6.97 6.39
C GLY A 401 -3.59 -6.19 5.28
N ALA A 402 -4.10 -5.05 4.99
CA ALA A 402 -3.54 -4.06 4.09
C ALA A 402 -4.13 -2.70 4.50
N TYR A 403 -3.30 -1.76 4.60
CA TYR A 403 -1.84 -1.65 4.56
C TYR A 403 -1.27 -1.46 5.98
N ALA A 404 0.05 -1.31 6.14
CA ALA A 404 0.65 -1.09 7.45
C ALA A 404 0.24 0.28 8.01
N ILE A 405 -0.10 0.34 9.30
CA ILE A 405 -0.39 1.56 10.02
C ILE A 405 0.49 1.66 11.27
N TYR A 406 0.99 2.87 11.52
CA TYR A 406 1.74 3.17 12.73
C TYR A 406 0.83 3.82 13.76
N GLY A 407 0.62 3.14 14.88
CA GLY A 407 -0.12 3.65 16.03
C GLY A 407 0.71 4.60 16.89
N LYS A 408 0.12 5.01 18.01
CA LYS A 408 0.76 5.94 18.98
C LYS A 408 2.13 5.44 19.44
N GLY A 409 3.17 6.29 19.30
CA GLY A 409 4.53 6.02 19.73
C GLY A 409 5.27 4.98 18.90
N GLN A 410 4.72 4.56 17.77
CA GLN A 410 5.30 3.48 16.97
C GLN A 410 6.25 3.99 15.88
N TRP A 411 5.99 5.13 15.26
CA TRP A 411 6.76 5.60 14.12
C TRP A 411 8.27 5.71 14.40
N PHE A 412 8.63 6.49 15.39
CA PHE A 412 10.04 6.72 15.73
C PHE A 412 10.68 5.55 16.49
N ARG A 413 9.88 4.66 17.06
CA ARG A 413 10.36 3.48 17.78
C ARG A 413 10.47 2.25 16.89
N LEU A 414 9.42 1.86 16.19
CA LEU A 414 9.40 0.61 15.41
C LEU A 414 10.15 0.74 14.08
N GLY A 415 10.00 1.86 13.37
CA GLY A 415 10.60 2.05 12.05
C GLY A 415 12.10 1.75 12.00
N PRO A 416 12.94 2.34 12.88
CA PRO A 416 14.37 2.03 12.90
C PRO A 416 14.72 0.58 13.21
N ILE A 417 13.92 -0.09 14.07
CA ILE A 417 14.13 -1.48 14.47
C ILE A 417 13.78 -2.40 13.30
N LEU A 418 12.62 -2.21 12.68
CA LEU A 418 12.14 -3.03 11.56
C LEU A 418 13.03 -2.94 10.31
N ARG A 419 13.64 -1.78 10.07
CA ARG A 419 14.56 -1.55 8.93
C ARG A 419 15.96 -2.13 9.13
N ARG A 420 16.28 -2.62 10.32
CA ARG A 420 17.59 -3.16 10.63
C ARG A 420 17.81 -4.49 9.93
N SER A 421 18.95 -4.62 9.23
CA SER A 421 19.35 -5.89 8.62
C SER A 421 19.68 -6.94 9.67
N HIS A 422 19.49 -8.21 9.31
CA HIS A 422 19.86 -9.35 10.14
C HIS A 422 20.87 -10.23 9.41
N ILE A 423 22.13 -10.18 9.82
CA ILE A 423 23.29 -10.87 9.22
C ILE A 423 23.37 -10.55 7.71
N HIS A 424 22.91 -11.45 6.84
CA HIS A 424 22.91 -11.31 5.38
C HIS A 424 21.54 -11.00 4.79
N THR A 425 20.57 -10.70 5.64
CA THR A 425 19.20 -10.37 5.24
C THR A 425 18.92 -8.88 5.37
N HIS A 426 18.48 -8.26 4.27
CA HIS A 426 17.91 -6.93 4.25
C HIS A 426 16.38 -7.03 4.17
N PHE A 427 15.68 -6.15 4.88
CA PHE A 427 14.21 -6.11 4.87
C PHE A 427 13.73 -4.94 4.01
N ALA A 428 12.64 -5.16 3.26
CA ALA A 428 11.95 -4.15 2.45
C ALA A 428 10.43 -4.41 2.45
N GLY A 429 9.66 -3.45 1.99
CA GLY A 429 8.20 -3.51 1.93
C GLY A 429 7.59 -2.15 2.25
N GLU A 430 6.31 -1.93 1.87
CA GLU A 430 5.63 -0.67 2.11
C GLU A 430 5.62 -0.27 3.59
N HIS A 431 5.57 -1.27 4.48
CA HIS A 431 5.58 -1.09 5.94
C HIS A 431 6.89 -0.52 6.49
N LEU A 432 7.96 -0.50 5.70
CA LEU A 432 9.27 0.07 6.06
C LEU A 432 9.53 1.41 5.38
N ALA A 433 8.63 1.86 4.52
CA ALA A 433 8.76 3.13 3.83
C ALA A 433 8.51 4.30 4.78
N ASP A 434 9.07 5.45 4.45
CA ASP A 434 8.67 6.72 5.05
C ASP A 434 7.27 7.13 4.55
N TRP A 435 6.81 6.50 3.48
CA TRP A 435 5.48 6.56 2.91
C TRP A 435 4.85 5.16 2.97
N GLN A 436 4.45 4.73 4.17
CA GLN A 436 3.81 3.43 4.36
C GLN A 436 2.44 3.39 3.65
N GLY A 437 1.98 2.18 3.33
CA GLY A 437 0.67 1.98 2.74
C GLY A 437 0.63 2.05 1.22
N PHE A 438 1.66 2.59 0.56
CA PHE A 438 1.64 2.85 -0.88
C PHE A 438 2.54 1.94 -1.71
N MET A 439 2.16 1.76 -2.98
CA MET A 439 2.97 1.05 -3.98
C MET A 439 4.35 1.69 -4.15
N GLU A 440 4.40 3.03 -4.14
CA GLU A 440 5.64 3.82 -4.21
C GLU A 440 6.62 3.45 -3.10
N GLY A 441 6.14 3.37 -1.85
CA GLY A 441 6.95 2.98 -0.71
C GLY A 441 7.49 1.56 -0.82
N ALA A 442 6.70 0.62 -1.35
CA ALA A 442 7.16 -0.74 -1.61
C ALA A 442 8.30 -0.75 -2.64
N ILE A 443 8.14 -0.05 -3.76
CA ILE A 443 9.15 0.05 -4.82
C ILE A 443 10.45 0.63 -4.26
N ASN A 444 10.38 1.77 -3.61
CA ASN A 444 11.54 2.49 -3.09
C ASN A 444 12.33 1.68 -2.06
N THR A 445 11.64 1.02 -1.13
CA THR A 445 12.32 0.18 -0.13
C THR A 445 12.96 -1.06 -0.75
N GLY A 446 12.33 -1.66 -1.77
CA GLY A 446 12.89 -2.77 -2.52
C GLY A 446 14.19 -2.41 -3.24
N GLU A 447 14.18 -1.31 -4.00
CA GLU A 447 15.39 -0.80 -4.69
C GLU A 447 16.48 -0.40 -3.68
N PHE A 448 16.10 0.22 -2.55
CA PHE A 448 17.05 0.58 -1.51
C PHE A 448 17.71 -0.65 -0.85
N ALA A 449 16.94 -1.71 -0.60
CA ALA A 449 17.50 -2.95 -0.08
C ALA A 449 18.46 -3.60 -1.10
N ALA A 450 18.10 -3.60 -2.38
CA ALA A 450 18.94 -4.12 -3.46
C ALA A 450 20.24 -3.30 -3.65
N ALA A 451 20.19 -2.00 -3.42
CA ALA A 451 21.37 -1.14 -3.52
C ALA A 451 22.41 -1.38 -2.42
N LYS A 452 22.06 -2.14 -1.36
CA LYS A 452 22.98 -2.54 -0.28
C LYS A 452 23.74 -3.83 -0.57
N ILE A 453 23.38 -4.51 -1.66
CA ILE A 453 24.01 -5.75 -2.12
C ILE A 453 25.32 -5.44 -2.87
#